data_d59a4a09d2a49dda2482888fcc75f914
#
_entry.id   d59a4a09d2a49dda2482888fcc75f914
#
_cell.length_a   1.000
_cell.length_b   1.000
_cell.length_c   1.000
_cell.angle_alpha   90.00
_cell.angle_beta   90.00
_cell.angle_gamma   90.00
#
_symmetry.space_group_name_H-M   'P 1'
#
loop_
_entity.id
_entity.type
_entity.pdbx_description
1 polymer ?
#
loop_
_entity_poly.entity_id
_entity_poly.type
_entity_poly.pdbx_seq_one_letter_code
_entity_poly.pdbx_strand_id
1 'polypeptide(L)'
;MTPEQRGAAARAFWNDDQATDDQIQAALLIAERKKFRAKTVLGLDVERKTRHLASLASLPDSIVARVLVVYHLAEQRPMMAAFLDALGIAHEDGLINEDEVKPDPAKIVPAVEAISRTFPPEHVQLYLNTLRSQDPVTWGALGGLPQLA
;
A
#
# COMPACT_ATOMS: atom_id res chain seq x y z
N MET A 1 -10.18 -0.58 2.03
CA MET A 1 -9.24 -0.75 3.17
C MET A 1 -10.01 -0.83 4.46
N THR A 2 -9.78 -1.87 5.25
CA THR A 2 -10.43 -2.03 6.56
C THR A 2 -9.86 -1.03 7.59
N PRO A 3 -10.55 -0.75 8.71
CA PRO A 3 -9.99 0.09 9.77
C PRO A 3 -8.65 -0.43 10.31
N GLU A 4 -8.48 -1.74 10.42
CA GLU A 4 -7.23 -2.36 10.86
C GLU A 4 -6.10 -2.12 9.85
N GLN A 5 -6.38 -2.32 8.57
CA GLN A 5 -5.41 -2.03 7.50
C GLN A 5 -5.03 -0.55 7.48
N ARG A 6 -6.00 0.34 7.68
CA ARG A 6 -5.77 1.78 7.72
C ARG A 6 -4.85 2.17 8.88
N GLY A 7 -5.07 1.61 10.06
CA GLY A 7 -4.21 1.83 11.21
C GLY A 7 -2.80 1.29 11.00
N ALA A 8 -2.68 0.07 10.48
CA ALA A 8 -1.39 -0.55 10.19
C ALA A 8 -0.62 0.22 9.10
N ALA A 9 -1.31 0.68 8.06
CA ALA A 9 -0.71 1.45 6.99
C ALA A 9 -0.21 2.82 7.48
N ALA A 10 -0.99 3.51 8.30
CA ALA A 10 -0.59 4.80 8.89
C ALA A 10 0.62 4.63 9.80
N ARG A 11 0.65 3.57 10.61
CA ARG A 11 1.79 3.29 11.49
C ARG A 11 3.06 3.00 10.68
N ALA A 12 2.97 2.18 9.66
CA ALA A 12 4.09 1.87 8.77
C ALA A 12 4.63 3.14 8.10
N PHE A 13 3.74 4.00 7.64
CA PHE A 13 4.09 5.28 7.03
C PHE A 13 4.90 6.18 7.98
N TRP A 14 4.44 6.33 9.23
CA TRP A 14 5.15 7.17 10.22
C TRP A 14 6.46 6.56 10.72
N ASN A 15 6.61 5.25 10.63
CA ASN A 15 7.85 4.55 11.01
C ASN A 15 8.88 4.49 9.88
N ASP A 16 8.51 4.86 8.66
CA ASP A 16 9.42 4.82 7.51
C ASP A 16 10.32 6.05 7.49
N ASP A 17 11.61 5.83 7.66
CA ASP A 17 12.63 6.90 7.63
C ASP A 17 12.95 7.41 6.22
N GLN A 18 12.45 6.74 5.17
CA GLN A 18 12.61 7.18 3.79
C GLN A 18 11.44 8.07 3.30
N ALA A 19 10.39 8.21 4.08
CA ALA A 19 9.17 8.94 3.71
C ALA A 19 9.10 10.34 4.33
N THR A 20 10.23 10.95 4.69
CA THR A 20 10.27 12.21 5.44
C THR A 20 9.49 13.34 4.78
N ASP A 21 9.65 13.54 3.47
CA ASP A 21 8.94 14.61 2.75
C ASP A 21 7.44 14.38 2.75
N ASP A 22 7.00 13.15 2.52
CA ASP A 22 5.58 12.79 2.56
C ASP A 22 5.01 12.89 3.97
N GLN A 23 5.79 12.58 4.99
CA GLN A 23 5.41 12.74 6.40
C GLN A 23 5.18 14.21 6.74
N ILE A 24 6.03 15.12 6.25
CA ILE A 24 5.84 16.56 6.42
C ILE A 24 4.53 17.01 5.76
N GLN A 25 4.25 16.56 4.55
CA GLN A 25 3.01 16.84 3.85
C GLN A 25 1.79 16.35 4.63
N ALA A 26 1.86 15.13 5.14
CA ALA A 26 0.80 14.55 5.97
C ALA A 26 0.61 15.35 7.27
N ALA A 27 1.69 15.77 7.91
CA ALA A 27 1.62 16.58 9.13
C ALA A 27 0.96 17.95 8.88
N LEU A 28 1.28 18.59 7.76
CA LEU A 28 0.63 19.84 7.34
C LEU A 28 -0.88 19.64 7.14
N LEU A 29 -1.27 18.54 6.53
CA LEU A 29 -2.67 18.21 6.28
C LEU A 29 -3.43 17.97 7.59
N ILE A 30 -2.85 17.22 8.52
CA ILE A 30 -3.42 16.97 9.85
C ILE A 30 -3.55 18.30 10.62
N ALA A 31 -2.51 19.14 10.57
CA ALA A 31 -2.51 20.44 11.23
C ALA A 31 -3.66 21.32 10.75
N GLU A 32 -3.88 21.36 9.44
CA GLU A 32 -4.98 22.11 8.83
C GLU A 32 -6.35 21.59 9.26
N ARG A 33 -6.54 20.25 9.19
CA ARG A 33 -7.83 19.61 9.50
C ARG A 33 -8.17 19.62 10.98
N LYS A 34 -7.17 19.47 11.84
CA LYS A 34 -7.35 19.40 13.31
C LYS A 34 -7.05 20.71 14.01
N LYS A 35 -6.70 21.75 13.27
CA LYS A 35 -6.31 23.09 13.79
C LYS A 35 -5.11 23.01 14.74
N PHE A 36 -4.14 22.16 14.43
CA PHE A 36 -2.84 22.10 15.10
C PHE A 36 -1.80 22.86 14.29
N ARG A 37 -0.62 23.04 14.87
CA ARG A 37 0.59 23.44 14.13
C ARG A 37 1.27 22.19 13.59
N ALA A 38 1.88 22.28 12.40
CA ALA A 38 2.60 21.15 11.81
C ALA A 38 3.72 20.64 12.74
N LYS A 39 4.44 21.54 13.39
CA LYS A 39 5.47 21.20 14.38
C LYS A 39 4.90 20.38 15.55
N THR A 40 3.70 20.71 16.01
CA THR A 40 3.02 19.95 17.07
C THR A 40 2.73 18.53 16.60
N VAL A 41 2.22 18.35 15.38
CA VAL A 41 1.92 17.03 14.82
C VAL A 41 3.20 16.20 14.71
N LEU A 42 4.28 16.76 14.18
CA LEU A 42 5.57 16.06 14.02
C LEU A 42 6.18 15.67 15.36
N GLY A 43 5.89 16.41 16.42
CA GLY A 43 6.37 16.13 17.77
C GLY A 43 5.54 15.09 18.53
N LEU A 44 4.39 14.65 18.00
CA LEU A 44 3.59 13.61 18.63
C LEU A 44 4.28 12.24 18.53
N ASP A 45 3.92 11.33 19.43
CA ASP A 45 4.36 9.94 19.32
C ASP A 45 3.70 9.26 18.11
N VAL A 46 4.26 8.11 17.69
CA VAL A 46 3.79 7.38 16.52
C VAL A 46 2.32 6.97 16.65
N GLU A 47 1.89 6.55 17.85
CA GLU A 47 0.50 6.10 18.06
C GLU A 47 -0.51 7.24 17.84
N ARG A 48 -0.22 8.45 18.31
CA ARG A 48 -1.07 9.62 18.09
C ARG A 48 -1.06 10.08 16.63
N LYS A 49 0.12 10.13 16.01
CA LYS A 49 0.23 10.45 14.58
C LYS A 49 -0.55 9.46 13.72
N THR A 50 -0.44 8.17 14.05
CA THR A 50 -1.17 7.09 13.37
C THR A 50 -2.67 7.30 13.45
N ARG A 51 -3.21 7.59 14.64
CA ARG A 51 -4.64 7.85 14.80
C ARG A 51 -5.11 9.06 14.01
N HIS A 52 -4.35 10.13 14.00
CA HIS A 52 -4.70 11.33 13.25
C HIS A 52 -4.73 11.06 11.74
N LEU A 53 -3.72 10.40 11.20
CA LEU A 53 -3.67 10.09 9.78
C LEU A 53 -4.81 9.13 9.37
N ALA A 54 -5.02 8.08 10.15
CA ALA A 54 -6.06 7.09 9.88
C ALA A 54 -7.49 7.68 9.96
N SER A 55 -7.68 8.76 10.71
CA SER A 55 -8.99 9.40 10.88
C SER A 55 -9.35 10.40 9.77
N LEU A 56 -8.41 10.76 8.90
CA LEU A 56 -8.69 11.71 7.82
C LEU A 56 -9.61 11.09 6.77
N ALA A 57 -10.64 11.85 6.37
CA ALA A 57 -11.64 11.37 5.42
C ALA A 57 -11.06 11.19 4.01
N SER A 58 -10.09 12.01 3.65
CA SER A 58 -9.43 11.93 2.35
C SER A 58 -7.97 12.37 2.45
N LEU A 59 -7.12 11.79 1.61
CA LEU A 59 -5.71 12.12 1.49
C LEU A 59 -5.39 12.41 0.02
N PRO A 60 -4.39 13.27 -0.26
CA PRO A 60 -3.87 13.42 -1.62
C PRO A 60 -3.36 12.08 -2.17
N ASP A 61 -3.53 11.86 -3.47
CA ASP A 61 -3.15 10.60 -4.12
C ASP A 61 -1.68 10.25 -3.93
N SER A 62 -0.79 11.25 -3.90
CA SER A 62 0.64 11.04 -3.68
C SER A 62 0.94 10.46 -2.29
N ILE A 63 0.20 10.91 -1.27
CA ILE A 63 0.34 10.38 0.10
C ILE A 63 -0.26 8.98 0.17
N VAL A 64 -1.44 8.76 -0.42
CA VAL A 64 -2.06 7.43 -0.48
C VAL A 64 -1.13 6.42 -1.14
N ALA A 65 -0.53 6.77 -2.27
CA ALA A 65 0.41 5.89 -2.97
C ALA A 65 1.61 5.53 -2.08
N ARG A 66 2.19 6.51 -1.40
CA ARG A 66 3.32 6.26 -0.49
C ARG A 66 2.91 5.38 0.70
N VAL A 67 1.78 5.68 1.32
CA VAL A 67 1.26 4.89 2.46
C VAL A 67 1.06 3.43 2.06
N LEU A 68 0.48 3.18 0.89
CA LEU A 68 0.24 1.81 0.40
C LEU A 68 1.54 1.07 0.11
N VAL A 69 2.51 1.71 -0.52
CA VAL A 69 3.82 1.09 -0.78
C VAL A 69 4.51 0.72 0.53
N VAL A 70 4.59 1.65 1.45
CA VAL A 70 5.26 1.44 2.75
C VAL A 70 4.56 0.34 3.55
N TYR A 71 3.23 0.34 3.58
CA TYR A 71 2.44 -0.69 4.25
C TYR A 71 2.74 -2.08 3.70
N HIS A 72 2.70 -2.25 2.38
CA HIS A 72 2.93 -3.55 1.76
C HIS A 72 4.36 -4.05 1.99
N LEU A 73 5.34 -3.18 1.91
CA LEU A 73 6.73 -3.54 2.19
C LEU A 73 6.97 -3.86 3.66
N ALA A 74 6.25 -3.23 4.58
CA ALA A 74 6.39 -3.48 6.01
C ALA A 74 5.65 -4.75 6.47
N GLU A 75 4.45 -5.01 5.92
CA GLU A 75 3.52 -5.99 6.49
C GLU A 75 3.19 -7.16 5.55
N GLN A 76 3.39 -7.02 4.23
CA GLN A 76 2.83 -7.95 3.24
C GLN A 76 3.87 -8.57 2.29
N ARG A 77 5.13 -8.54 2.63
CA ARG A 77 6.19 -9.09 1.76
C ARG A 77 5.98 -10.55 1.39
N PRO A 78 5.57 -11.46 2.30
CA PRO A 78 5.32 -12.86 1.90
C PRO A 78 4.27 -13.02 0.80
N MET A 79 3.18 -12.26 0.87
CA MET A 79 2.13 -12.28 -0.14
C MET A 79 2.63 -11.73 -1.48
N MET A 80 3.33 -10.60 -1.43
CA MET A 80 3.91 -9.98 -2.62
C MET A 80 4.89 -10.91 -3.31
N ALA A 81 5.80 -11.54 -2.54
CA ALA A 81 6.77 -12.49 -3.05
C ALA A 81 6.08 -13.71 -3.69
N ALA A 82 5.08 -14.28 -3.03
CA ALA A 82 4.34 -15.43 -3.54
C ALA A 82 3.64 -15.11 -4.88
N PHE A 83 3.04 -13.93 -4.99
CA PHE A 83 2.38 -13.48 -6.22
C PHE A 83 3.38 -13.33 -7.37
N LEU A 84 4.48 -12.64 -7.12
CA LEU A 84 5.51 -12.40 -8.16
C LEU A 84 6.23 -13.67 -8.56
N ASP A 85 6.49 -14.59 -7.62
CA ASP A 85 7.05 -15.92 -7.93
C ASP A 85 6.10 -16.71 -8.84
N ALA A 86 4.80 -16.67 -8.56
CA ALA A 86 3.80 -17.37 -9.38
C ALA A 86 3.72 -16.81 -10.80
N LEU A 87 4.03 -15.52 -10.97
CA LEU A 87 4.09 -14.88 -12.28
C LEU A 87 5.45 -15.04 -12.98
N GLY A 88 6.46 -15.52 -12.28
CA GLY A 88 7.82 -15.61 -12.81
C GLY A 88 8.50 -14.24 -12.95
N ILE A 89 8.08 -13.26 -12.19
CA ILE A 89 8.66 -11.91 -12.19
C ILE A 89 9.77 -11.82 -11.15
N ALA A 90 10.93 -11.31 -11.57
CA ALA A 90 12.05 -11.09 -10.66
C ALA A 90 11.72 -10.00 -9.64
N HIS A 91 12.04 -10.26 -8.37
CA HIS A 91 11.78 -9.32 -7.27
C HIS A 91 12.81 -9.51 -6.16
N GLU A 92 12.89 -8.52 -5.29
CA GLU A 92 13.68 -8.58 -4.07
C GLU A 92 12.71 -8.55 -2.87
N ASP A 93 12.43 -9.73 -2.33
CA ASP A 93 11.52 -9.93 -1.20
C ASP A 93 10.17 -9.21 -1.38
N GLY A 94 9.57 -9.40 -2.56
CA GLY A 94 8.27 -8.81 -2.94
C GLY A 94 8.35 -7.45 -3.62
N LEU A 95 9.53 -6.84 -3.68
CA LEU A 95 9.73 -5.57 -4.39
C LEU A 95 10.20 -5.83 -5.81
N ILE A 96 9.44 -5.34 -6.78
CA ILE A 96 9.83 -5.42 -8.20
C ILE A 96 11.00 -4.45 -8.43
N ASN A 97 12.12 -4.98 -8.93
CA ASN A 97 13.34 -4.23 -9.16
C ASN A 97 13.70 -4.07 -10.64
N GLU A 98 12.77 -4.40 -11.54
CA GLU A 98 12.92 -4.21 -12.98
C GLU A 98 12.15 -2.95 -13.43
N ASP A 99 12.71 -2.21 -14.40
CA ASP A 99 12.09 -1.00 -14.93
C ASP A 99 10.81 -1.29 -15.73
N GLU A 100 10.79 -2.42 -16.45
CA GLU A 100 9.62 -2.86 -17.20
C GLU A 100 9.25 -4.29 -16.82
N VAL A 101 7.99 -4.48 -16.44
CA VAL A 101 7.43 -5.78 -16.10
C VAL A 101 6.28 -6.08 -17.07
N LYS A 102 6.33 -7.26 -17.67
CA LYS A 102 5.27 -7.75 -18.55
C LYS A 102 4.76 -9.10 -18.02
N PRO A 103 3.77 -9.10 -17.15
CA PRO A 103 3.20 -10.34 -16.64
C PRO A 103 2.56 -11.13 -17.78
N ASP A 104 2.78 -12.45 -17.79
CA ASP A 104 2.13 -13.36 -18.74
C ASP A 104 0.63 -13.40 -18.40
N PRO A 105 -0.27 -12.98 -19.33
CA PRO A 105 -1.70 -12.99 -19.07
C PRO A 105 -2.25 -14.36 -18.65
N ALA A 106 -1.66 -15.44 -19.16
CA ALA A 106 -2.08 -16.80 -18.82
C ALA A 106 -1.74 -17.19 -17.37
N LYS A 107 -0.81 -16.50 -16.73
CA LYS A 107 -0.37 -16.77 -15.34
C LYS A 107 -1.07 -15.90 -14.31
N ILE A 108 -1.73 -14.82 -14.71
CA ILE A 108 -2.34 -13.87 -13.79
C ILE A 108 -3.44 -14.52 -12.94
N VAL A 109 -4.41 -15.17 -13.56
CA VAL A 109 -5.51 -15.82 -12.83
C VAL A 109 -5.01 -16.90 -11.89
N PRO A 110 -4.15 -17.85 -12.31
CA PRO A 110 -3.59 -18.84 -11.40
C PRO A 110 -2.80 -18.23 -10.23
N ALA A 111 -2.04 -17.15 -10.47
CA ALA A 111 -1.28 -16.48 -9.43
C ALA A 111 -2.20 -15.84 -8.38
N VAL A 112 -3.26 -15.15 -8.83
CA VAL A 112 -4.27 -14.55 -7.93
C VAL A 112 -4.99 -15.63 -7.13
N GLU A 113 -5.39 -16.72 -7.76
CA GLU A 113 -6.02 -17.84 -7.06
C GLU A 113 -5.10 -18.45 -6.01
N ALA A 114 -3.81 -18.59 -6.31
CA ALA A 114 -2.83 -19.14 -5.38
C ALA A 114 -2.71 -18.29 -4.11
N ILE A 115 -2.55 -16.97 -4.23
CA ILE A 115 -2.47 -16.10 -3.06
C ILE A 115 -3.81 -16.00 -2.33
N SER A 116 -4.93 -16.09 -3.05
CA SER A 116 -6.27 -16.05 -2.45
C SER A 116 -6.56 -17.26 -1.55
N ARG A 117 -5.91 -18.39 -1.78
CA ARG A 117 -6.02 -19.58 -0.91
C ARG A 117 -5.19 -19.46 0.36
N THR A 118 -4.13 -18.67 0.33
CA THR A 118 -3.11 -18.61 1.40
C THR A 118 -3.28 -17.39 2.30
N PHE A 119 -3.72 -16.26 1.73
CA PHE A 119 -3.79 -14.98 2.43
C PHE A 119 -5.21 -14.47 2.55
N PRO A 120 -5.51 -13.61 3.57
CA PRO A 120 -6.86 -13.08 3.77
C PRO A 120 -7.36 -12.29 2.55
N PRO A 121 -8.68 -12.40 2.21
CA PRO A 121 -9.24 -11.73 1.04
C PRO A 121 -9.03 -10.20 1.02
N GLU A 122 -9.16 -9.54 2.17
CA GLU A 122 -8.97 -8.09 2.29
C GLU A 122 -7.52 -7.67 1.96
N HIS A 123 -6.55 -8.51 2.31
CA HIS A 123 -5.13 -8.24 1.98
C HIS A 123 -4.86 -8.44 0.49
N VAL A 124 -5.39 -9.51 -0.08
CA VAL A 124 -5.28 -9.79 -1.52
C VAL A 124 -5.91 -8.65 -2.32
N GLN A 125 -7.13 -8.27 -1.98
CA GLN A 125 -7.86 -7.20 -2.66
C GLN A 125 -7.10 -5.87 -2.61
N LEU A 126 -6.59 -5.49 -1.44
CA LEU A 126 -5.84 -4.25 -1.29
C LEU A 126 -4.55 -4.26 -2.11
N TYR A 127 -3.81 -5.36 -2.10
CA TYR A 127 -2.57 -5.49 -2.86
C TYR A 127 -2.82 -5.38 -4.37
N LEU A 128 -3.79 -6.12 -4.90
CA LEU A 128 -4.09 -6.09 -6.34
C LEU A 128 -4.60 -4.71 -6.78
N ASN A 129 -5.43 -4.07 -5.97
CA ASN A 129 -5.87 -2.70 -6.24
C ASN A 129 -4.71 -1.70 -6.20
N THR A 130 -3.76 -1.89 -5.29
CA THR A 130 -2.56 -1.06 -5.21
C THR A 130 -1.71 -1.18 -6.47
N LEU A 131 -1.43 -2.41 -6.93
CA LEU A 131 -0.70 -2.64 -8.18
C LEU A 131 -1.40 -1.94 -9.36
N ARG A 132 -2.70 -2.13 -9.48
CA ARG A 132 -3.47 -1.54 -10.58
C ARG A 132 -3.48 -0.01 -10.54
N SER A 133 -3.55 0.59 -9.36
CA SER A 133 -3.57 2.04 -9.24
C SER A 133 -2.21 2.67 -9.51
N GLN A 134 -1.13 1.97 -9.20
CA GLN A 134 0.23 2.47 -9.40
C GLN A 134 0.71 2.31 -10.85
N ASP A 135 0.31 1.24 -11.50
CA ASP A 135 0.65 0.97 -12.91
C ASP A 135 -0.53 0.35 -13.64
N PRO A 136 -1.52 1.17 -14.07
CA PRO A 136 -2.72 0.67 -14.74
C PRO A 136 -2.43 -0.01 -16.07
N VAL A 137 -1.34 0.36 -16.73
CA VAL A 137 -0.96 -0.23 -18.03
C VAL A 137 -0.54 -1.69 -17.83
N THR A 138 0.36 -1.93 -16.88
CA THR A 138 0.86 -3.28 -16.58
C THR A 138 -0.20 -4.16 -15.93
N TRP A 139 -0.98 -3.63 -15.01
CA TRP A 139 -1.86 -4.40 -14.12
C TRP A 139 -3.35 -4.19 -14.40
N GLY A 140 -3.71 -3.56 -15.51
CA GLY A 140 -5.11 -3.27 -15.86
C GLY A 140 -6.02 -4.50 -15.91
N ALA A 141 -5.48 -5.65 -16.32
CA ALA A 141 -6.23 -6.90 -16.41
C ALA A 141 -6.75 -7.39 -15.05
N LEU A 142 -6.13 -6.99 -13.94
CA LEU A 142 -6.58 -7.35 -12.60
C LEU A 142 -7.98 -6.83 -12.28
N GLY A 143 -8.38 -5.72 -12.90
CA GLY A 143 -9.69 -5.10 -12.64
C GLY A 143 -10.90 -5.95 -13.00
N GLY A 144 -10.73 -6.94 -13.89
CA GLY A 144 -11.81 -7.85 -14.29
C GLY A 144 -11.93 -9.10 -13.41
N LEU A 145 -11.10 -9.27 -12.40
CA LEU A 145 -11.08 -10.48 -11.59
C LEU A 145 -12.14 -10.45 -10.49
N PRO A 146 -12.72 -11.63 -10.12
CA PRO A 146 -13.73 -11.72 -9.05
C PRO A 146 -13.21 -11.20 -7.69
N GLN A 147 -11.93 -11.35 -7.42
CA GLN A 147 -11.32 -10.91 -6.17
C GLN A 147 -11.38 -9.38 -5.99
N LEU A 148 -11.57 -8.61 -7.07
CA LEU A 148 -11.70 -7.16 -7.06
C LEU A 148 -13.13 -6.68 -7.32
N ALA A 149 -14.04 -7.61 -7.45
CA ALA A 149 -15.45 -7.29 -7.68
C ALA A 149 -16.14 -6.70 -6.44
#